data_211f5a1e35a95630b99413bcef384df2
#
_entry.id   211f5a1e35a95630b99413bcef384df2
#
_cell.length_a   1.000
_cell.length_b   1.000
_cell.length_c   1.000
_cell.angle_alpha   90.00
_cell.angle_beta   90.00
_cell.angle_gamma   90.00
#
_symmetry.space_group_name_H-M   'P 1'
#
loop_
_entity.id
_entity.type
_entity.pdbx_description
1 polymer ?
#
loop_
_entity_poly.entity_id
_entity_poly.type
_entity_poly.pdbx_seq_one_letter_code
_entity_poly.pdbx_strand_id
1 'polypeptide(L)'
;MATVTAESYTKSGSKAASAAKLDANVFGIMPENHELLKLAYTAYLANGRENLAVVKTRGLVRGGGKKPWKQKGTGRARFGSSRNPIWRGGGIVFGPTGLENYTKKIHVNAKRQAIRQALSIAASEGRIKVVEGFDVKDAKVAQTVTFLQKIDAKGSVLIALDHKDDKAERATRNLANVKIVHATYLNVYDILNADTVVVTEKALTMIKEWLGQAAKKAASKEEK
;
A
#
# COMPACT_ATOMS: atom_id res chain seq x y z
N MET A 1 22.06 -6.56 -21.87
CA MET A 1 21.12 -6.03 -20.86
C MET A 1 21.79 -4.80 -20.22
N ALA A 2 21.12 -3.67 -20.17
CA ALA A 2 21.67 -2.47 -19.55
C ALA A 2 21.86 -2.71 -18.04
N THR A 3 23.04 -2.38 -17.52
CA THR A 3 23.32 -2.44 -16.08
C THR A 3 22.57 -1.32 -15.40
N VAL A 4 21.56 -1.66 -14.59
CA VAL A 4 20.85 -0.70 -13.78
C VAL A 4 21.70 -0.39 -12.55
N THR A 5 22.01 0.89 -12.32
CA THR A 5 22.84 1.34 -11.18
C THR A 5 22.06 2.34 -10.34
N ALA A 6 22.32 2.35 -9.03
CA ALA A 6 21.76 3.32 -8.10
C ALA A 6 22.89 4.02 -7.31
N GLU A 7 22.62 5.22 -6.83
CA GLU A 7 23.55 5.91 -5.94
C GLU A 7 23.70 5.15 -4.63
N SER A 8 24.95 5.03 -4.17
CA SER A 8 25.29 4.29 -2.95
C SER A 8 25.83 5.23 -1.90
N TYR A 9 25.47 5.00 -0.64
CA TYR A 9 25.81 5.82 0.50
C TYR A 9 26.29 4.96 1.67
N THR A 10 27.24 5.49 2.42
CA THR A 10 27.72 4.86 3.66
C THR A 10 26.69 4.95 4.78
N LYS A 11 26.93 4.25 5.89
CA LYS A 11 26.11 4.35 7.11
C LYS A 11 26.04 5.77 7.70
N SER A 12 27.05 6.60 7.43
CA SER A 12 27.09 8.00 7.87
C SER A 12 26.35 8.98 6.96
N GLY A 13 25.84 8.49 5.81
CA GLY A 13 25.18 9.31 4.80
C GLY A 13 26.12 9.97 3.78
N SER A 14 27.40 9.64 3.78
CA SER A 14 28.33 10.11 2.77
C SER A 14 28.19 9.30 1.48
N LYS A 15 28.32 9.95 0.31
CA LYS A 15 28.23 9.26 -0.98
C LYS A 15 29.42 8.30 -1.14
N ALA A 16 29.15 7.04 -1.48
CA ALA A 16 30.18 6.05 -1.74
C ALA A 16 30.83 6.29 -3.10
N ALA A 17 32.09 5.86 -3.25
CA ALA A 17 32.84 6.02 -4.49
C ALA A 17 32.31 5.19 -5.67
N SER A 18 31.62 4.09 -5.40
CA SER A 18 31.05 3.19 -6.40
C SER A 18 29.53 3.17 -6.33
N ALA A 19 28.86 3.23 -7.49
CA ALA A 19 27.42 3.02 -7.57
C ALA A 19 27.06 1.55 -7.29
N ALA A 20 25.94 1.33 -6.59
CA ALA A 20 25.43 -0.01 -6.35
C ALA A 20 24.85 -0.61 -7.63
N LYS A 21 25.23 -1.85 -7.96
CA LYS A 21 24.69 -2.59 -9.09
C LYS A 21 23.37 -3.24 -8.68
N LEU A 22 22.30 -2.92 -9.42
CA LEU A 22 20.97 -3.50 -9.23
C LEU A 22 20.79 -4.71 -10.15
N ASP A 23 20.08 -5.74 -9.68
CA ASP A 23 19.80 -6.93 -10.47
C ASP A 23 18.76 -6.63 -11.57
N ALA A 24 19.12 -6.80 -12.83
CA ALA A 24 18.25 -6.55 -13.98
C ALA A 24 16.97 -7.40 -13.95
N ASN A 25 16.98 -8.60 -13.33
CA ASN A 25 15.80 -9.45 -13.20
C ASN A 25 14.74 -8.88 -12.24
N VAL A 26 15.10 -7.90 -11.40
CA VAL A 26 14.19 -7.25 -10.45
C VAL A 26 13.95 -5.79 -10.82
N PHE A 27 15.01 -5.07 -11.22
CA PHE A 27 15.00 -3.63 -11.44
C PHE A 27 15.06 -3.23 -12.93
N GLY A 28 15.13 -4.22 -13.85
CA GLY A 28 15.21 -4.00 -15.29
C GLY A 28 13.94 -4.37 -16.07
N ILE A 29 12.83 -4.65 -15.39
CA ILE A 29 11.58 -5.09 -16.02
C ILE A 29 10.63 -3.90 -16.18
N MET A 30 10.78 -3.18 -17.29
CA MET A 30 9.88 -2.07 -17.60
C MET A 30 8.50 -2.59 -18.03
N PRO A 31 7.41 -1.97 -17.59
CA PRO A 31 6.06 -2.34 -18.03
C PRO A 31 5.81 -1.90 -19.47
N GLU A 32 5.27 -2.78 -20.31
CA GLU A 32 4.76 -2.42 -21.63
C GLU A 32 3.45 -1.64 -21.51
N ASN A 33 2.61 -2.02 -20.55
CA ASN A 33 1.42 -1.29 -20.16
C ASN A 33 1.34 -1.17 -18.62
N HIS A 34 0.61 -0.18 -18.13
CA HIS A 34 0.48 0.10 -16.69
C HIS A 34 -0.74 -0.57 -16.04
N GLU A 35 -1.45 -1.46 -16.74
CA GLU A 35 -2.67 -2.08 -16.24
C GLU A 35 -2.44 -2.92 -14.98
N LEU A 36 -1.35 -3.70 -14.98
CA LEU A 36 -0.99 -4.54 -13.82
C LEU A 36 -0.64 -3.68 -12.59
N LEU A 37 0.09 -2.58 -12.79
CA LEU A 37 0.41 -1.62 -11.72
C LEU A 37 -0.85 -0.96 -11.18
N LYS A 38 -1.74 -0.49 -12.06
CA LYS A 38 -3.04 0.09 -11.70
C LYS A 38 -3.89 -0.90 -10.92
N LEU A 39 -3.94 -2.17 -11.36
CA LEU A 39 -4.67 -3.22 -10.66
C LEU A 39 -4.12 -3.43 -9.24
N ALA A 40 -2.80 -3.53 -9.08
CA ALA A 40 -2.15 -3.73 -7.79
C ALA A 40 -2.36 -2.52 -6.87
N TYR A 41 -2.25 -1.30 -7.39
CA TYR A 41 -2.46 -0.05 -6.67
C TYR A 41 -3.91 0.08 -6.19
N THR A 42 -4.88 -0.12 -7.08
CA THR A 42 -6.31 -0.04 -6.74
C THR A 42 -6.75 -1.14 -5.78
N ALA A 43 -6.16 -2.34 -5.87
CA ALA A 43 -6.44 -3.41 -4.92
C ALA A 43 -5.91 -3.08 -3.53
N TYR A 44 -4.74 -2.45 -3.41
CA TYR A 44 -4.21 -2.00 -2.13
C TYR A 44 -5.14 -0.99 -1.46
N LEU A 45 -5.59 0.03 -2.21
CA LEU A 45 -6.57 1.01 -1.72
C LEU A 45 -7.91 0.37 -1.33
N ALA A 46 -8.41 -0.55 -2.17
CA ALA A 46 -9.67 -1.24 -1.92
C ALA A 46 -9.61 -2.12 -0.66
N ASN A 47 -8.47 -2.76 -0.40
CA ASN A 47 -8.26 -3.62 0.77
C ASN A 47 -8.10 -2.83 2.08
N GLY A 48 -7.67 -1.57 1.99
CA GLY A 48 -7.63 -0.66 3.14
C GLY A 48 -8.95 0.05 3.42
N ARG A 49 -9.97 -0.12 2.54
CA ARG A 49 -11.26 0.54 2.71
C ARG A 49 -12.14 -0.23 3.69
N GLU A 50 -12.54 0.45 4.75
CA GLU A 50 -13.53 -0.06 5.70
C GLU A 50 -14.96 0.22 5.21
N ASN A 51 -15.88 -0.70 5.49
CA ASN A 51 -17.29 -0.53 5.19
C ASN A 51 -18.04 -0.06 6.45
N LEU A 52 -18.10 1.25 6.64
CA LEU A 52 -18.71 1.88 7.81
C LEU A 52 -20.13 2.41 7.54
N ALA A 53 -20.53 2.47 6.27
CA ALA A 53 -21.83 3.02 5.89
C ALA A 53 -22.94 1.99 6.13
N VAL A 54 -23.85 2.30 7.05
CA VAL A 54 -25.02 1.47 7.38
C VAL A 54 -26.25 2.35 7.53
N VAL A 55 -27.34 1.93 6.95
CA VAL A 55 -28.64 2.58 7.16
C VAL A 55 -29.65 1.59 7.72
N LYS A 56 -30.63 2.11 8.48
CA LYS A 56 -31.67 1.29 9.07
C LYS A 56 -32.78 1.01 8.06
N THR A 57 -33.04 -0.26 7.80
CA THR A 57 -34.22 -0.71 7.05
C THR A 57 -35.49 -0.50 7.90
N ARG A 58 -36.66 -0.60 7.29
CA ARG A 58 -37.96 -0.46 7.96
C ARG A 58 -38.07 -1.33 9.22
N GLY A 59 -37.46 -2.50 9.25
CA GLY A 59 -37.46 -3.39 10.42
C GLY A 59 -36.63 -2.89 11.58
N LEU A 60 -35.48 -2.21 11.29
CA LEU A 60 -34.51 -1.74 12.27
C LEU A 60 -34.81 -0.35 12.85
N VAL A 61 -35.69 0.43 12.19
CA VAL A 61 -36.09 1.74 12.73
C VAL A 61 -36.95 1.55 13.97
N ARG A 62 -36.62 2.31 15.04
CA ARG A 62 -37.41 2.33 16.28
C ARG A 62 -38.78 2.96 16.02
N GLY A 63 -39.86 2.38 16.60
CA GLY A 63 -41.23 2.87 16.48
C GLY A 63 -42.12 1.92 15.71
N GLY A 64 -43.29 2.39 15.26
CA GLY A 64 -44.30 1.57 14.63
C GLY A 64 -45.02 0.68 15.65
N GLY A 65 -45.53 -0.45 15.25
CA GLY A 65 -46.33 -1.36 16.11
C GLY A 65 -47.81 -0.98 16.16
N LYS A 66 -48.14 0.24 16.51
CA LYS A 66 -49.52 0.74 16.44
C LYS A 66 -49.85 1.25 15.04
N LYS A 67 -50.95 0.79 14.47
CA LYS A 67 -51.46 1.26 13.19
C LYS A 67 -51.85 2.74 13.27
N PRO A 68 -51.38 3.64 12.37
CA PRO A 68 -51.62 5.08 12.46
C PRO A 68 -53.09 5.47 12.48
N TRP A 69 -53.96 4.79 11.71
CA TRP A 69 -55.41 4.97 11.65
C TRP A 69 -56.15 3.73 11.23
N LYS A 70 -57.45 3.72 11.34
CA LYS A 70 -58.35 2.61 10.96
C LYS A 70 -58.22 2.28 9.47
N GLN A 71 -58.49 1.02 9.08
CA GLN A 71 -58.35 0.53 7.72
C GLN A 71 -59.29 1.22 6.70
N LYS A 72 -60.46 1.61 7.14
CA LYS A 72 -61.49 2.28 6.33
C LYS A 72 -62.15 3.40 7.13
N GLY A 73 -62.87 4.33 6.46
CA GLY A 73 -63.64 5.41 7.11
C GLY A 73 -62.83 6.65 7.54
N THR A 74 -61.59 6.84 7.06
CA THR A 74 -60.76 8.00 7.39
C THR A 74 -60.48 8.94 6.22
N GLY A 75 -60.92 8.60 4.99
CA GLY A 75 -60.62 9.38 3.79
C GLY A 75 -59.14 9.42 3.39
N ARG A 76 -58.29 8.73 4.14
CA ARG A 76 -56.83 8.70 3.92
C ARG A 76 -56.39 7.38 3.27
N ALA A 77 -55.23 7.39 2.59
CA ALA A 77 -54.61 6.19 2.07
C ALA A 77 -54.34 5.18 3.21
N ARG A 78 -54.45 3.88 2.90
CA ARG A 78 -54.24 2.82 3.89
C ARG A 78 -52.79 2.71 4.29
N PHE A 79 -52.46 2.78 5.59
CA PHE A 79 -51.15 2.61 6.13
C PHE A 79 -51.08 1.64 7.30
N GLY A 80 -50.11 0.77 7.29
CA GLY A 80 -49.89 -0.21 8.36
C GLY A 80 -48.88 0.23 9.42
N SER A 81 -47.92 1.07 9.06
CA SER A 81 -46.84 1.48 9.98
C SER A 81 -46.24 2.83 9.60
N SER A 82 -45.86 3.63 10.59
CA SER A 82 -45.18 4.91 10.42
C SER A 82 -43.71 4.73 10.01
N ARG A 83 -43.14 3.51 10.01
CA ARG A 83 -41.78 3.20 9.62
C ARG A 83 -41.59 3.02 8.11
N ASN A 84 -42.64 3.21 7.30
CA ASN A 84 -42.55 3.09 5.84
C ASN A 84 -41.57 4.12 5.26
N PRO A 85 -40.87 3.77 4.13
CA PRO A 85 -39.89 4.66 3.50
C PRO A 85 -40.43 6.00 3.04
N ILE A 86 -41.72 6.07 2.71
CA ILE A 86 -42.42 7.32 2.30
C ILE A 86 -42.68 8.29 3.46
N TRP A 87 -42.48 7.84 4.68
CA TRP A 87 -42.67 8.71 5.84
C TRP A 87 -41.35 9.31 6.28
N ARG A 88 -41.37 10.55 6.69
CA ARG A 88 -40.20 11.20 7.32
C ARG A 88 -39.80 10.42 8.59
N GLY A 89 -38.53 10.00 8.64
CA GLY A 89 -38.06 9.12 9.72
C GLY A 89 -38.36 7.64 9.51
N GLY A 90 -38.92 7.23 8.35
CA GLY A 90 -39.08 5.83 7.96
C GLY A 90 -37.76 5.18 7.56
N GLY A 91 -37.78 3.85 7.37
CA GLY A 91 -36.60 3.09 6.98
C GLY A 91 -36.23 3.29 5.52
N ILE A 92 -34.97 3.16 5.19
CA ILE A 92 -34.43 3.22 3.82
C ILE A 92 -34.53 1.85 3.18
N VAL A 93 -34.92 1.77 1.87
CA VAL A 93 -35.11 0.50 1.16
C VAL A 93 -33.80 0.00 0.56
N PHE A 94 -33.10 0.85 -0.20
CA PHE A 94 -31.90 0.49 -0.97
C PHE A 94 -30.64 1.21 -0.47
N GLY A 95 -30.49 1.33 0.83
CA GLY A 95 -29.29 1.94 1.39
C GLY A 95 -28.16 0.94 1.66
N PRO A 96 -26.98 1.41 1.99
CA PRO A 96 -25.84 0.56 2.31
C PRO A 96 -26.14 -0.31 3.53
N THR A 97 -25.77 -1.59 3.44
CA THR A 97 -26.05 -2.58 4.49
C THR A 97 -24.93 -2.75 5.48
N GLY A 98 -23.73 -2.25 5.16
CA GLY A 98 -22.49 -2.47 5.93
C GLY A 98 -21.86 -3.85 5.70
N LEU A 99 -22.44 -4.64 4.79
CA LEU A 99 -21.95 -6.00 4.46
C LEU A 99 -21.22 -6.06 3.13
N GLU A 100 -21.09 -4.92 2.43
CA GLU A 100 -20.41 -4.83 1.14
C GLU A 100 -18.93 -5.13 1.30
N ASN A 101 -18.43 -6.06 0.49
CA ASN A 101 -17.02 -6.45 0.50
C ASN A 101 -16.25 -5.72 -0.60
N TYR A 102 -15.35 -4.82 -0.22
CA TYR A 102 -14.48 -4.07 -1.14
C TYR A 102 -13.17 -4.78 -1.43
N THR A 103 -12.87 -5.90 -0.76
CA THR A 103 -11.59 -6.61 -0.87
C THR A 103 -11.37 -7.15 -2.29
N LYS A 104 -10.22 -6.81 -2.87
CA LYS A 104 -9.77 -7.32 -4.17
C LYS A 104 -8.58 -8.26 -3.99
N LYS A 105 -8.71 -9.47 -4.50
CA LYS A 105 -7.65 -10.49 -4.47
C LYS A 105 -6.84 -10.46 -5.76
N ILE A 106 -5.53 -10.41 -5.64
CA ILE A 106 -4.58 -10.52 -6.76
C ILE A 106 -3.75 -11.79 -6.59
N HIS A 107 -3.49 -12.49 -7.69
CA HIS A 107 -2.62 -13.66 -7.68
C HIS A 107 -1.19 -13.29 -7.27
N VAL A 108 -0.52 -14.14 -6.51
CA VAL A 108 0.81 -13.87 -5.92
C VAL A 108 1.85 -13.54 -6.99
N ASN A 109 1.87 -14.27 -8.12
CA ASN A 109 2.83 -14.02 -9.20
C ASN A 109 2.58 -12.66 -9.87
N ALA A 110 1.32 -12.27 -10.09
CA ALA A 110 0.95 -10.95 -10.61
C ALA A 110 1.37 -9.82 -9.66
N LYS A 111 1.16 -10.01 -8.34
CA LYS A 111 1.63 -9.08 -7.31
C LYS A 111 3.15 -8.91 -7.33
N ARG A 112 3.91 -10.02 -7.40
CA ARG A 112 5.38 -9.98 -7.48
C ARG A 112 5.86 -9.30 -8.76
N GLN A 113 5.20 -9.56 -9.89
CA GLN A 113 5.52 -8.89 -11.16
C GLN A 113 5.24 -7.39 -11.10
N ALA A 114 4.12 -6.97 -10.51
CA ALA A 114 3.79 -5.57 -10.31
C ALA A 114 4.84 -4.85 -9.42
N ILE A 115 5.33 -5.50 -8.36
CA ILE A 115 6.38 -4.94 -7.50
C ILE A 115 7.70 -4.77 -8.29
N ARG A 116 8.10 -5.76 -9.11
CA ARG A 116 9.30 -5.64 -9.98
C ARG A 116 9.18 -4.48 -10.96
N GLN A 117 8.02 -4.34 -11.61
CA GLN A 117 7.76 -3.21 -12.51
C GLN A 117 7.81 -1.86 -11.79
N ALA A 118 7.22 -1.75 -10.59
CA ALA A 118 7.27 -0.52 -9.80
C ALA A 118 8.71 -0.16 -9.39
N LEU A 119 9.50 -1.14 -8.95
CA LEU A 119 10.92 -0.95 -8.63
C LEU A 119 11.73 -0.57 -9.88
N SER A 120 11.42 -1.13 -11.05
CA SER A 120 12.10 -0.80 -12.31
C SER A 120 11.82 0.63 -12.75
N ILE A 121 10.59 1.12 -12.59
CA ILE A 121 10.25 2.53 -12.84
C ILE A 121 11.02 3.43 -11.86
N ALA A 122 11.00 3.13 -10.57
CA ALA A 122 11.72 3.91 -9.58
C ALA A 122 13.25 3.93 -9.83
N ALA A 123 13.81 2.82 -10.33
CA ALA A 123 15.21 2.74 -10.71
C ALA A 123 15.53 3.58 -11.96
N SER A 124 14.68 3.53 -12.99
CA SER A 124 14.86 4.32 -14.22
C SER A 124 14.76 5.82 -13.99
N GLU A 125 13.95 6.25 -13.02
CA GLU A 125 13.81 7.65 -12.61
C GLU A 125 14.89 8.10 -11.61
N GLY A 126 15.81 7.22 -11.22
CA GLY A 126 16.87 7.54 -10.27
C GLY A 126 16.39 7.77 -8.83
N ARG A 127 15.18 7.33 -8.48
CA ARG A 127 14.59 7.49 -7.14
C ARG A 127 15.14 6.51 -6.11
N ILE A 128 15.89 5.47 -6.53
CA ILE A 128 16.44 4.46 -5.63
C ILE A 128 17.81 4.90 -5.13
N LYS A 129 17.98 4.89 -3.82
CA LYS A 129 19.24 5.12 -3.13
C LYS A 129 19.60 3.92 -2.27
N VAL A 130 20.80 3.40 -2.42
CA VAL A 130 21.29 2.25 -1.67
C VAL A 130 22.17 2.73 -0.52
N VAL A 131 21.98 2.15 0.67
CA VAL A 131 22.73 2.51 1.88
C VAL A 131 23.31 1.25 2.50
N GLU A 132 24.56 1.28 2.95
CA GLU A 132 25.22 0.14 3.63
C GLU A 132 24.44 -0.35 4.85
N GLY A 133 23.78 0.56 5.59
CA GLY A 133 22.96 0.23 6.76
C GLY A 133 22.27 1.47 7.33
N PHE A 134 21.19 1.24 8.05
CA PHE A 134 20.43 2.27 8.75
C PHE A 134 20.45 1.98 10.26
N ASP A 135 21.49 2.47 10.94
CA ASP A 135 21.71 2.26 12.38
C ASP A 135 21.40 3.54 13.16
N VAL A 136 20.34 3.53 13.94
CA VAL A 136 19.97 4.64 14.84
C VAL A 136 20.25 4.21 16.28
N LYS A 137 21.37 4.70 16.86
CA LYS A 137 21.82 4.25 18.18
C LYS A 137 20.87 4.64 19.33
N ASP A 138 20.39 5.89 19.33
CA ASP A 138 19.61 6.47 20.44
C ASP A 138 18.11 6.58 20.17
N ALA A 139 17.61 6.01 19.08
CA ALA A 139 16.22 6.13 18.65
C ALA A 139 15.72 7.61 18.53
N LYS A 140 16.64 8.55 18.26
CA LYS A 140 16.33 9.98 18.13
C LYS A 140 16.00 10.36 16.70
N VAL A 141 14.90 11.09 16.53
CA VAL A 141 14.42 11.60 15.23
C VAL A 141 15.46 12.50 14.55
N ALA A 142 16.19 13.33 15.33
CA ALA A 142 17.19 14.24 14.79
C ALA A 142 18.29 13.51 13.98
N GLN A 143 18.70 12.32 14.41
CA GLN A 143 19.70 11.52 13.67
C GLN A 143 19.17 11.08 12.31
N THR A 144 17.91 10.66 12.26
CA THR A 144 17.24 10.29 11.00
C THR A 144 17.12 11.48 10.06
N VAL A 145 16.70 12.64 10.56
CA VAL A 145 16.57 13.87 9.75
C VAL A 145 17.93 14.26 9.16
N THR A 146 18.98 14.30 9.99
CA THR A 146 20.34 14.61 9.52
C THR A 146 20.83 13.60 8.48
N PHE A 147 20.55 12.32 8.68
CA PHE A 147 20.88 11.27 7.71
C PHE A 147 20.16 11.48 6.37
N LEU A 148 18.83 11.71 6.39
CA LEU A 148 18.03 11.95 5.19
C LEU A 148 18.49 13.20 4.43
N GLN A 149 18.86 14.27 5.14
CA GLN A 149 19.44 15.48 4.54
C GLN A 149 20.78 15.20 3.84
N LYS A 150 21.65 14.40 4.45
CA LYS A 150 22.96 14.04 3.84
C LYS A 150 22.82 13.22 2.57
N ILE A 151 21.84 12.33 2.49
CA ILE A 151 21.59 11.54 1.29
C ILE A 151 20.70 12.30 0.27
N ASP A 152 20.38 13.57 0.52
CA ASP A 152 19.49 14.40 -0.33
C ASP A 152 18.17 13.67 -0.64
N ALA A 153 17.55 13.07 0.38
CA ALA A 153 16.24 12.44 0.24
C ALA A 153 15.15 13.52 0.35
N LYS A 154 14.42 13.74 -0.73
CA LYS A 154 13.36 14.77 -0.82
C LYS A 154 11.97 14.14 -0.86
N GLY A 155 10.98 14.90 -0.42
CA GLY A 155 9.57 14.49 -0.48
C GLY A 155 9.23 13.34 0.46
N SER A 156 8.39 12.42 -0.02
CA SER A 156 8.03 11.19 0.69
C SER A 156 9.13 10.13 0.54
N VAL A 157 9.61 9.62 1.65
CA VAL A 157 10.75 8.69 1.71
C VAL A 157 10.27 7.31 2.19
N LEU A 158 10.51 6.30 1.37
CA LEU A 158 10.28 4.89 1.72
C LEU A 158 11.62 4.24 2.07
N ILE A 159 11.78 3.77 3.31
CA ILE A 159 12.99 3.07 3.76
C ILE A 159 12.71 1.58 3.83
N ALA A 160 13.38 0.80 3.00
CA ALA A 160 13.31 -0.66 3.00
C ALA A 160 14.49 -1.24 3.79
N LEU A 161 14.18 -1.94 4.88
CA LEU A 161 15.15 -2.57 5.78
C LEU A 161 15.09 -4.09 5.69
N ASP A 162 16.20 -4.74 6.01
CA ASP A 162 16.29 -6.20 6.22
C ASP A 162 15.63 -6.63 7.53
N HIS A 163 15.77 -5.82 8.57
CA HIS A 163 15.14 -6.02 9.85
C HIS A 163 14.55 -4.71 10.38
N LYS A 164 13.34 -4.80 10.93
CA LYS A 164 12.65 -3.63 11.49
C LYS A 164 12.89 -3.57 12.99
N ASP A 165 13.91 -2.82 13.39
CA ASP A 165 14.24 -2.61 14.79
C ASP A 165 13.31 -1.58 15.45
N ASP A 166 12.97 -1.79 16.73
CA ASP A 166 12.18 -0.85 17.53
C ASP A 166 12.81 0.55 17.57
N LYS A 167 14.15 0.62 17.58
CA LYS A 167 14.89 1.89 17.58
C LYS A 167 14.67 2.66 16.27
N ALA A 168 14.76 1.97 15.13
CA ALA A 168 14.53 2.56 13.82
C ALA A 168 13.07 3.03 13.69
N GLU A 169 12.10 2.24 14.18
CA GLU A 169 10.70 2.62 14.17
C GLU A 169 10.41 3.86 15.02
N ARG A 170 10.96 3.91 16.26
CA ARG A 170 10.81 5.09 17.12
C ARG A 170 11.44 6.35 16.53
N ALA A 171 12.57 6.21 15.84
CA ALA A 171 13.28 7.33 15.22
C ALA A 171 12.59 7.89 13.97
N THR A 172 11.64 7.16 13.38
CA THR A 172 10.99 7.56 12.12
C THR A 172 9.48 7.76 12.22
N ARG A 173 8.76 7.07 13.12
CA ARG A 173 7.30 7.11 13.20
C ARG A 173 6.69 8.50 13.35
N ASN A 174 7.45 9.46 13.92
CA ASN A 174 7.00 10.85 14.09
C ASN A 174 7.22 11.71 12.83
N LEU A 175 7.92 11.19 11.82
CA LEU A 175 8.15 11.90 10.55
C LEU A 175 7.02 11.52 9.58
N ALA A 176 6.13 12.47 9.27
CA ALA A 176 4.97 12.23 8.43
C ALA A 176 5.33 11.80 6.99
N ASN A 177 6.50 12.22 6.51
CA ASN A 177 6.99 11.96 5.17
C ASN A 177 7.92 10.72 5.06
N VAL A 178 8.14 9.98 6.16
CA VAL A 178 9.02 8.82 6.18
C VAL A 178 8.26 7.56 6.56
N LYS A 179 8.36 6.52 5.74
CA LYS A 179 7.78 5.21 6.01
C LYS A 179 8.86 4.14 6.00
N ILE A 180 8.96 3.37 7.08
CA ILE A 180 9.82 2.18 7.14
C ILE A 180 9.01 0.93 6.82
N VAL A 181 9.59 0.08 5.95
CA VAL A 181 9.00 -1.20 5.56
C VAL A 181 10.08 -2.28 5.55
N HIS A 182 9.73 -3.48 6.00
CA HIS A 182 10.60 -4.64 5.82
C HIS A 182 10.65 -5.02 4.33
N ALA A 183 11.82 -5.45 3.84
CA ALA A 183 12.07 -5.74 2.43
C ALA A 183 11.03 -6.68 1.78
N THR A 184 10.54 -7.69 2.50
CA THR A 184 9.54 -8.64 2.00
C THR A 184 8.10 -8.10 2.03
N TYR A 185 7.86 -6.98 2.71
CA TYR A 185 6.53 -6.32 2.78
C TYR A 185 6.40 -5.13 1.84
N LEU A 186 7.37 -4.91 0.95
CA LEU A 186 7.26 -3.91 -0.10
C LEU A 186 5.99 -4.12 -0.94
N ASN A 187 5.30 -3.04 -1.23
CA ASN A 187 4.10 -3.03 -2.04
C ASN A 187 4.14 -1.94 -3.11
N VAL A 188 3.33 -2.09 -4.16
CA VAL A 188 3.30 -1.17 -5.30
C VAL A 188 2.85 0.23 -4.88
N TYR A 189 1.90 0.32 -3.94
CA TYR A 189 1.38 1.61 -3.45
C TYR A 189 2.47 2.47 -2.81
N ASP A 190 3.24 1.89 -1.89
CA ASP A 190 4.31 2.62 -1.19
C ASP A 190 5.45 3.01 -2.14
N ILE A 191 5.84 2.13 -3.08
CA ILE A 191 6.92 2.39 -4.03
C ILE A 191 6.54 3.53 -5.01
N LEU A 192 5.33 3.53 -5.54
CA LEU A 192 4.89 4.54 -6.50
C LEU A 192 4.66 5.92 -5.86
N ASN A 193 4.20 5.94 -4.60
CA ASN A 193 3.97 7.19 -3.88
C ASN A 193 5.23 7.77 -3.19
N ALA A 194 6.33 7.03 -3.16
CA ALA A 194 7.58 7.53 -2.61
C ALA A 194 8.36 8.33 -3.65
N ASP A 195 8.79 9.54 -3.31
CA ASP A 195 9.70 10.36 -4.12
C ASP A 195 11.12 9.81 -4.05
N THR A 196 11.51 9.24 -2.91
CA THR A 196 12.81 8.60 -2.71
C THR A 196 12.62 7.24 -2.05
N VAL A 197 13.24 6.20 -2.62
CA VAL A 197 13.25 4.84 -2.07
C VAL A 197 14.65 4.52 -1.58
N VAL A 198 14.84 4.41 -0.27
CA VAL A 198 16.12 4.09 0.38
C VAL A 198 16.11 2.59 0.70
N VAL A 199 17.12 1.86 0.22
CA VAL A 199 17.23 0.41 0.41
C VAL A 199 18.56 0.08 1.05
N THR A 200 18.57 -0.68 2.15
CA THR A 200 19.82 -1.17 2.72
C THR A 200 20.41 -2.30 1.84
N GLU A 201 21.73 -2.47 1.82
CA GLU A 201 22.39 -3.53 1.04
C GLU A 201 21.86 -4.93 1.39
N LYS A 202 21.64 -5.18 2.68
CA LYS A 202 21.03 -6.44 3.14
C LYS A 202 19.59 -6.60 2.65
N ALA A 203 18.79 -5.53 2.69
CA ALA A 203 17.43 -5.53 2.15
C ALA A 203 17.44 -5.76 0.63
N LEU A 204 18.40 -5.21 -0.10
CA LEU A 204 18.57 -5.45 -1.53
C LEU A 204 18.79 -6.94 -1.83
N THR A 205 19.61 -7.62 -1.05
CA THR A 205 19.86 -9.06 -1.17
C THR A 205 18.57 -9.86 -0.93
N MET A 206 17.81 -9.52 0.12
CA MET A 206 16.51 -10.14 0.42
C MET A 206 15.48 -9.90 -0.69
N ILE A 207 15.41 -8.70 -1.24
CA ILE A 207 14.52 -8.36 -2.37
C ILE A 207 14.87 -9.22 -3.59
N LYS A 208 16.17 -9.37 -3.89
CA LYS A 208 16.66 -10.22 -4.98
C LYS A 208 16.27 -11.67 -4.80
N GLU A 209 16.41 -12.24 -3.62
CA GLU A 209 16.03 -13.62 -3.33
C GLU A 209 14.49 -13.80 -3.41
N TRP A 210 13.74 -12.91 -2.79
CA TRP A 210 12.28 -13.00 -2.74
C TRP A 210 11.60 -12.82 -4.10
N LEU A 211 12.06 -11.84 -4.91
CA LEU A 211 11.48 -11.55 -6.23
C LEU A 211 12.14 -12.34 -7.36
N GLY A 212 13.43 -12.70 -7.22
CA GLY A 212 14.18 -13.45 -8.24
C GLY A 212 13.76 -14.93 -8.37
N GLN A 213 13.24 -15.56 -7.32
CA GLN A 213 12.78 -16.96 -7.36
C GLN A 213 11.63 -17.24 -8.34
N ALA A 214 10.85 -16.23 -8.70
CA ALA A 214 9.79 -16.40 -9.69
C ALA A 214 10.33 -16.62 -11.12
N ALA A 215 11.49 -16.04 -11.44
CA ALA A 215 12.15 -16.26 -12.74
C ALA A 215 12.74 -17.68 -12.85
N LYS A 216 13.29 -18.22 -11.76
CA LYS A 216 13.82 -19.60 -11.73
C LYS A 216 12.73 -20.67 -11.91
N LYS A 217 11.52 -20.44 -11.37
CA LYS A 217 10.39 -21.38 -11.55
C LYS A 217 9.73 -21.30 -12.93
N ALA A 218 9.82 -20.18 -13.64
CA ALA A 218 9.34 -20.05 -15.00
C ALA A 218 10.32 -20.75 -15.98
N ALA A 219 11.62 -20.50 -15.87
CA ALA A 219 12.65 -21.15 -16.68
C ALA A 219 12.65 -22.68 -16.53
N SER A 220 12.49 -23.21 -15.32
CA SER A 220 12.41 -24.66 -15.08
C SER A 220 11.10 -25.34 -15.57
N LYS A 221 10.11 -24.57 -16.02
CA LYS A 221 8.88 -25.07 -16.66
C LYS A 221 8.94 -25.05 -18.18
N GLU A 222 9.80 -24.23 -18.76
CA GLU A 222 10.04 -24.18 -20.21
C GLU A 222 11.05 -25.27 -20.67
N GLU A 223 11.85 -25.83 -19.73
CA GLU A 223 12.78 -26.94 -19.98
C GLU A 223 12.16 -28.34 -19.73
N LYS A 224 10.88 -28.45 -19.46
CA LYS A 224 10.15 -29.73 -19.36
C LYS A 224 9.00 -29.79 -20.36
#